data_1bad1441c5950defee3b4e7fcf452d29
#
_entry.id   1bad1441c5950defee3b4e7fcf452d29
#
_cell.length_a   1.000
_cell.length_b   1.000
_cell.length_c   1.000
_cell.angle_alpha   90.00
_cell.angle_beta   90.00
_cell.angle_gamma   90.00
#
_symmetry.space_group_name_H-M   'P 1'
#
loop_
_entity.id
_entity.type
_entity.pdbx_description
1 polymer ?
#
loop_
_entity_poly.entity_id
_entity_poly.type
_entity_poly.pdbx_seq_one_letter_code
_entity_poly.pdbx_strand_id
1 'polypeptide(L)'
;MTTRQDGAIPDFLKMDDAIGSDPANANKTGNWHGWPTKDLNPVTLMDDEGRTVRIRTPVMDLEGLITPTDLHYTVQHFAVPPVVPTDQWELKIHGQVKNELTLNFAQLRRFPGRSVRTVMECSGSDATFFEYFKDEGPKPSRTQECMILSTGEWTGVPLAAVLNAAGITDKSLYVRAVGNDEGVPATAAEGTKPFYYDKGLPIQKALHPDTILAYAQNGALLEHLHGARVRL
;
A
#
# COMPACT_ATOMS: atom_id res chain seq x y z
N MET A 1 9.58 -5.13 34.91
CA MET A 1 10.72 -5.50 34.05
C MET A 1 10.42 -6.85 33.44
N THR A 2 9.86 -6.86 32.24
CA THR A 2 9.55 -8.08 31.49
C THR A 2 10.79 -8.37 30.65
N THR A 3 11.45 -9.46 30.96
CA THR A 3 12.58 -10.00 30.20
C THR A 3 12.16 -10.23 28.75
N ARG A 4 12.80 -9.51 27.82
CA ARG A 4 12.76 -9.86 26.39
C ARG A 4 13.25 -11.30 26.26
N GLN A 5 12.40 -12.18 25.78
CA GLN A 5 12.82 -13.49 25.30
C GLN A 5 13.69 -13.29 24.08
N ASP A 6 14.82 -13.98 24.11
CA ASP A 6 15.91 -13.86 23.15
C ASP A 6 15.46 -14.12 21.71
N GLY A 7 15.79 -13.19 20.83
CA GLY A 7 16.16 -13.44 19.45
C GLY A 7 15.10 -13.87 18.45
N ALA A 8 13.86 -14.16 18.84
CA ALA A 8 12.80 -14.48 17.90
C ALA A 8 12.31 -13.18 17.25
N ILE A 9 12.46 -13.09 15.94
CA ILE A 9 11.79 -12.06 15.14
C ILE A 9 10.30 -12.16 15.45
N PRO A 10 9.64 -11.10 15.94
CA PRO A 10 8.20 -11.09 16.15
C PRO A 10 7.47 -11.57 14.89
N ASP A 11 6.39 -12.33 15.07
CA ASP A 11 5.67 -12.94 13.95
C ASP A 11 5.20 -11.92 12.90
N PHE A 12 4.89 -10.69 13.31
CA PHE A 12 4.56 -9.60 12.38
C PHE A 12 5.73 -9.13 11.49
N LEU A 13 6.96 -9.52 11.80
CA LEU A 13 8.15 -9.27 10.97
C LEU A 13 8.51 -10.45 10.07
N LYS A 14 7.87 -11.59 10.24
CA LYS A 14 8.01 -12.74 9.35
C LYS A 14 7.14 -12.48 8.12
N MET A 15 7.71 -11.81 7.14
CA MET A 15 6.96 -11.40 5.95
C MET A 15 6.54 -12.57 5.05
N ASP A 16 7.06 -13.76 5.29
CA ASP A 16 6.65 -14.99 4.60
C ASP A 16 5.27 -15.48 5.08
N ASP A 17 4.85 -15.03 6.27
CA ASP A 17 3.53 -15.29 6.85
C ASP A 17 2.59 -14.08 6.69
N ALA A 18 2.84 -13.22 5.70
CA ALA A 18 1.97 -12.07 5.44
C ALA A 18 0.54 -12.58 5.23
N ILE A 19 -0.32 -12.24 6.17
CA ILE A 19 -1.72 -12.70 6.26
C ILE A 19 -2.48 -12.46 4.95
N GLY A 20 -2.09 -11.48 4.19
CA GLY A 20 -2.67 -11.19 2.91
C GLY A 20 -2.18 -12.03 1.73
N SER A 21 -1.17 -12.86 1.91
CA SER A 21 -0.70 -13.77 0.85
C SER A 21 -1.47 -15.09 0.80
N ASP A 22 -2.22 -15.41 1.87
CA ASP A 22 -3.06 -16.59 1.91
C ASP A 22 -4.53 -16.22 1.58
N PRO A 23 -5.04 -16.60 0.41
CA PRO A 23 -6.43 -16.36 0.04
C PRO A 23 -7.44 -16.95 1.03
N ALA A 24 -7.09 -18.04 1.71
CA ALA A 24 -7.95 -18.64 2.72
C ALA A 24 -8.14 -17.76 3.96
N ASN A 25 -7.19 -16.90 4.25
CA ASN A 25 -7.29 -15.90 5.32
C ASN A 25 -8.06 -14.66 4.90
N ALA A 26 -8.08 -14.36 3.62
CA ALA A 26 -8.75 -13.18 3.09
C ALA A 26 -10.28 -13.23 3.23
N ASN A 27 -10.87 -14.42 3.36
CA ASN A 27 -12.32 -14.62 3.57
C ASN A 27 -12.74 -14.61 5.05
N LYS A 28 -11.79 -14.53 5.97
CA LYS A 28 -12.13 -14.48 7.38
C LYS A 28 -12.65 -13.08 7.72
N THR A 29 -13.93 -13.02 8.04
CA THR A 29 -14.49 -11.83 8.66
C THR A 29 -13.77 -11.62 9.98
N GLY A 30 -13.21 -10.48 10.12
CA GLY A 30 -12.97 -9.98 11.44
C GLY A 30 -11.66 -10.39 12.01
N ASN A 31 -10.75 -10.61 12.24
CA ASN A 31 -9.59 -10.86 13.10
C ASN A 31 -8.32 -11.14 12.31
N TRP A 32 -7.91 -10.15 11.55
CA TRP A 32 -6.69 -10.26 10.75
C TRP A 32 -5.43 -10.44 11.60
N HIS A 33 -5.38 -9.81 12.76
CA HIS A 33 -4.22 -9.84 13.66
C HIS A 33 -4.64 -10.06 15.13
N GLY A 34 -5.70 -10.80 15.36
CA GLY A 34 -6.18 -11.05 16.71
C GLY A 34 -7.07 -9.96 17.31
N TRP A 35 -7.40 -8.93 16.55
CA TRP A 35 -8.34 -7.91 17.01
C TRP A 35 -9.77 -8.43 16.98
N PRO A 36 -10.56 -8.20 18.03
CA PRO A 36 -11.98 -8.50 18.02
C PRO A 36 -12.67 -7.57 17.04
N THR A 37 -12.93 -8.04 15.86
CA THR A 37 -13.58 -7.26 14.80
C THR A 37 -15.06 -7.47 14.89
N LYS A 38 -15.72 -6.76 15.78
CA LYS A 38 -17.15 -6.64 15.74
C LYS A 38 -17.53 -5.88 14.49
N ASP A 39 -18.34 -6.46 13.65
CA ASP A 39 -19.00 -5.81 12.51
C ASP A 39 -18.06 -5.08 11.52
N LEU A 40 -16.77 -5.40 11.55
CA LEU A 40 -15.89 -4.97 10.48
C LEU A 40 -16.36 -5.62 9.20
N ASN A 41 -16.42 -4.84 8.15
CA ASN A 41 -16.67 -5.41 6.85
C ASN A 41 -15.68 -6.53 6.59
N PRO A 42 -16.18 -7.68 6.14
CA PRO A 42 -15.32 -8.80 5.83
C PRO A 42 -14.29 -8.37 4.79
N VAL A 43 -13.17 -9.02 4.83
CA VAL A 43 -12.28 -9.01 3.69
C VAL A 43 -13.08 -9.50 2.49
N THR A 44 -13.16 -8.69 1.48
CA THR A 44 -13.84 -9.04 0.24
C THR A 44 -12.81 -9.51 -0.76
N LEU A 45 -12.94 -10.74 -1.21
CA LEU A 45 -12.23 -11.21 -2.37
C LEU A 45 -12.98 -10.74 -3.61
N MET A 46 -12.25 -10.25 -4.59
CA MET A 46 -12.84 -9.68 -5.80
C MET A 46 -12.98 -10.69 -6.94
N ASP A 47 -12.36 -11.86 -6.80
CA ASP A 47 -12.54 -12.96 -7.74
C ASP A 47 -12.75 -14.29 -7.02
N ASP A 48 -13.31 -15.27 -7.73
CA ASP A 48 -13.62 -16.60 -7.20
C ASP A 48 -12.35 -17.39 -6.82
N GLU A 49 -11.20 -16.96 -7.26
CA GLU A 49 -9.91 -17.55 -6.96
C GLU A 49 -9.22 -16.87 -5.77
N GLY A 50 -9.86 -15.86 -5.19
CA GLY A 50 -9.40 -15.22 -3.98
C GLY A 50 -8.13 -14.40 -4.12
N ARG A 51 -7.87 -13.86 -5.30
CA ARG A 51 -6.61 -13.18 -5.62
C ARG A 51 -6.59 -11.70 -5.33
N THR A 52 -7.75 -11.07 -5.19
CA THR A 52 -7.84 -9.63 -4.91
C THR A 52 -8.45 -9.40 -3.55
N VAL A 53 -7.82 -8.55 -2.75
CA VAL A 53 -8.22 -8.28 -1.37
C VAL A 53 -8.70 -6.85 -1.21
N ARG A 54 -9.81 -6.69 -0.51
CA ARG A 54 -10.30 -5.40 -0.06
C ARG A 54 -10.62 -5.48 1.43
N ILE A 55 -9.93 -4.66 2.22
CA ILE A 55 -10.15 -4.51 3.66
C ILE A 55 -10.52 -3.06 3.90
N ARG A 56 -11.51 -2.82 4.74
CA ARG A 56 -11.96 -1.47 5.09
C ARG A 56 -11.59 -1.16 6.54
N THR A 57 -11.31 0.10 6.81
CA THR A 57 -11.05 0.60 8.16
C THR A 57 -12.35 0.78 8.92
N PRO A 58 -12.46 0.32 10.17
CA PRO A 58 -13.62 0.52 11.01
C PRO A 58 -13.60 1.92 11.64
N VAL A 59 -13.73 2.96 10.82
CA VAL A 59 -13.50 4.36 11.24
C VAL A 59 -14.38 4.82 12.41
N MET A 60 -15.56 4.22 12.58
CA MET A 60 -16.48 4.57 13.66
C MET A 60 -16.07 3.98 15.02
N ASP A 61 -15.22 2.96 15.01
CA ASP A 61 -14.77 2.25 16.21
C ASP A 61 -13.35 2.62 16.61
N LEU A 62 -12.69 3.50 15.84
CA LEU A 62 -11.33 3.94 16.10
C LEU A 62 -11.28 5.17 16.99
N GLU A 63 -10.33 5.16 17.90
CA GLU A 63 -9.93 6.31 18.69
C GLU A 63 -8.49 6.70 18.39
N GLY A 64 -8.19 8.01 18.52
CA GLY A 64 -6.83 8.53 18.28
C GLY A 64 -6.59 9.00 16.85
N LEU A 65 -5.33 9.39 16.59
CA LEU A 65 -4.95 10.04 15.33
C LEU A 65 -4.39 9.07 14.29
N ILE A 66 -3.89 7.94 14.71
CA ILE A 66 -3.24 6.96 13.84
C ILE A 66 -4.06 5.68 13.82
N THR A 67 -4.44 5.25 12.64
CA THR A 67 -5.06 3.95 12.45
C THR A 67 -4.02 2.85 12.70
N PRO A 68 -4.28 1.88 13.59
CA PRO A 68 -3.44 0.71 13.74
C PRO A 68 -3.19 0.04 12.38
N THR A 69 -1.99 -0.49 12.16
CA THR A 69 -1.59 -1.01 10.85
C THR A 69 -2.51 -2.13 10.36
N ASP A 70 -2.88 -3.03 11.24
CA ASP A 70 -3.79 -4.15 10.96
C ASP A 70 -5.25 -3.74 10.73
N LEU A 71 -5.61 -2.50 11.06
CA LEU A 71 -6.93 -1.90 10.77
C LEU A 71 -6.85 -0.88 9.63
N HIS A 72 -5.67 -0.62 9.10
CA HIS A 72 -5.51 0.27 7.95
C HIS A 72 -6.10 -0.37 6.68
N TYR A 73 -6.88 0.40 5.92
CA TYR A 73 -7.51 -0.15 4.73
C TYR A 73 -6.50 -0.71 3.72
N THR A 74 -6.94 -1.74 3.02
CA THR A 74 -6.22 -2.32 1.88
C THR A 74 -7.16 -2.46 0.69
N VAL A 75 -6.72 -2.01 -0.48
CA VAL A 75 -7.42 -2.22 -1.75
C VAL A 75 -6.40 -2.64 -2.79
N GLN A 76 -6.54 -3.87 -3.27
CA GLN A 76 -5.72 -4.38 -4.34
C GLN A 76 -6.39 -4.13 -5.68
N HIS A 77 -5.62 -3.68 -6.67
CA HIS A 77 -6.11 -3.47 -8.03
C HIS A 77 -6.07 -4.76 -8.85
N PHE A 78 -5.07 -5.58 -8.59
CA PHE A 78 -4.88 -6.91 -9.19
C PHE A 78 -4.89 -7.97 -8.10
N ALA A 79 -4.60 -9.20 -8.47
CA ALA A 79 -4.29 -10.27 -7.53
C ALA A 79 -3.15 -9.87 -6.60
N VAL A 80 -3.16 -10.41 -5.39
CA VAL A 80 -2.05 -10.18 -4.45
C VAL A 80 -0.76 -10.74 -5.06
N PRO A 81 0.27 -9.92 -5.28
CA PRO A 81 1.49 -10.38 -5.91
C PRO A 81 2.28 -11.31 -4.97
N PRO A 82 3.16 -12.16 -5.50
CA PRO A 82 4.07 -12.95 -4.66
C PRO A 82 4.96 -12.05 -3.79
N VAL A 83 5.28 -12.53 -2.60
CA VAL A 83 6.23 -11.86 -1.71
C VAL A 83 7.62 -11.87 -2.35
N VAL A 84 8.21 -10.70 -2.53
CA VAL A 84 9.60 -10.58 -2.99
C VAL A 84 10.53 -10.62 -1.78
N PRO A 85 11.45 -11.58 -1.66
CA PRO A 85 12.45 -11.60 -0.60
C PRO A 85 13.27 -10.31 -0.57
N THR A 86 13.66 -9.87 0.63
CA THR A 86 14.36 -8.58 0.80
C THR A 86 15.69 -8.51 0.05
N ASP A 87 16.38 -9.63 -0.06
CA ASP A 87 17.66 -9.77 -0.76
C ASP A 87 17.51 -9.82 -2.30
N GLN A 88 16.28 -10.06 -2.78
CA GLN A 88 15.96 -10.07 -4.22
C GLN A 88 15.26 -8.79 -4.67
N TRP A 89 14.89 -7.92 -3.72
CA TRP A 89 14.18 -6.69 -4.06
C TRP A 89 15.13 -5.65 -4.66
N GLU A 90 14.72 -5.04 -5.76
CA GLU A 90 15.44 -3.99 -6.45
C GLU A 90 14.51 -2.85 -6.87
N LEU A 91 15.03 -1.62 -6.78
CA LEU A 91 14.43 -0.43 -7.36
C LEU A 91 15.30 0.04 -8.53
N LYS A 92 14.71 0.13 -9.71
CA LYS A 92 15.39 0.60 -10.93
C LYS A 92 14.94 2.01 -11.26
N ILE A 93 15.89 2.90 -11.47
CA ILE A 93 15.69 4.28 -11.91
C ILE A 93 16.38 4.44 -13.25
N HIS A 94 15.62 4.77 -14.27
CA HIS A 94 16.12 4.90 -15.64
C HIS A 94 15.34 5.95 -16.43
N GLY A 95 15.73 6.19 -17.67
CA GLY A 95 15.10 7.15 -18.59
C GLY A 95 15.82 8.50 -18.61
N GLN A 96 15.14 9.61 -18.35
CA GLN A 96 15.71 10.95 -18.42
C GLN A 96 16.57 11.29 -17.18
N VAL A 97 17.59 10.48 -16.94
CA VAL A 97 18.59 10.61 -15.87
C VAL A 97 19.99 10.56 -16.46
N LYS A 98 20.97 11.11 -15.76
CA LYS A 98 22.37 11.05 -16.17
C LYS A 98 22.98 9.67 -15.96
N ASN A 99 22.60 9.02 -14.85
CA ASN A 99 23.08 7.69 -14.47
C ASN A 99 21.89 6.83 -14.07
N GLU A 100 21.68 5.74 -14.76
CA GLU A 100 20.71 4.74 -14.32
C GLU A 100 21.17 4.12 -13.00
N LEU A 101 20.24 3.92 -12.08
CA LEU A 101 20.50 3.32 -10.77
C LEU A 101 19.69 2.05 -10.61
N THR A 102 20.31 1.05 -10.02
CA THR A 102 19.64 -0.11 -9.44
C THR A 102 20.02 -0.16 -7.97
N LEU A 103 19.04 -0.05 -7.09
CA LEU A 103 19.21 -0.01 -5.65
C LEU A 103 18.57 -1.23 -5.03
N ASN A 104 19.33 -1.98 -4.24
CA ASN A 104 18.73 -2.95 -3.33
C ASN A 104 18.17 -2.25 -2.09
N PHE A 105 17.42 -2.99 -1.27
CA PHE A 105 16.77 -2.43 -0.09
C PHE A 105 17.74 -1.80 0.92
N ALA A 106 18.90 -2.39 1.13
CA ALA A 106 19.92 -1.86 2.03
C ALA A 106 20.52 -0.56 1.50
N GLN A 107 20.75 -0.46 0.19
CA GLN A 107 21.25 0.76 -0.45
C GLN A 107 20.22 1.88 -0.40
N LEU A 108 18.96 1.60 -0.65
CA LEU A 108 17.88 2.58 -0.52
C LEU A 108 17.85 3.17 0.90
N ARG A 109 17.95 2.34 1.92
CA ARG A 109 17.92 2.79 3.33
C ARG A 109 19.14 3.59 3.78
N ARG A 110 20.18 3.75 2.96
CA ARG A 110 21.32 4.65 3.22
C ARG A 110 21.03 6.11 2.88
N PHE A 111 19.99 6.38 2.11
CA PHE A 111 19.55 7.75 1.89
C PHE A 111 18.93 8.34 3.16
N PRO A 112 18.96 9.67 3.31
CA PRO A 112 18.27 10.33 4.42
C PRO A 112 16.81 9.93 4.49
N GLY A 113 16.37 9.48 5.66
CA GLY A 113 14.98 9.11 5.90
C GLY A 113 14.10 10.30 6.21
N ARG A 114 12.80 10.16 5.95
CA ARG A 114 11.75 11.11 6.33
C ARG A 114 10.51 10.36 6.77
N SER A 115 9.86 10.85 7.82
CA SER A 115 8.54 10.38 8.22
C SER A 115 7.49 11.42 7.85
N VAL A 116 6.38 10.95 7.31
CA VAL A 116 5.22 11.76 6.91
C VAL A 116 3.98 11.13 7.54
N ARG A 117 3.23 11.95 8.29
CA ARG A 117 1.92 11.55 8.81
C ARG A 117 0.86 12.09 7.87
N THR A 118 -0.01 11.23 7.38
CA THR A 118 -1.03 11.63 6.41
C THR A 118 -2.28 10.78 6.52
N VAL A 119 -3.40 11.41 6.21
CA VAL A 119 -4.65 10.71 5.90
C VAL A 119 -4.54 10.20 4.48
N MET A 120 -4.89 8.95 4.29
CA MET A 120 -5.00 8.33 2.97
C MET A 120 -6.45 7.91 2.74
N GLU A 121 -6.96 8.28 1.59
CA GLU A 121 -8.29 7.91 1.12
C GLU A 121 -8.18 7.30 -0.27
N CYS A 122 -8.87 6.20 -0.48
CA CYS A 122 -8.99 5.62 -1.81
C CYS A 122 -9.99 6.42 -2.64
N SER A 123 -9.68 6.68 -3.90
CA SER A 123 -10.60 7.36 -4.82
C SER A 123 -11.95 6.63 -5.02
N GLY A 124 -12.04 5.37 -4.63
CA GLY A 124 -13.29 4.60 -4.63
C GLY A 124 -14.08 4.67 -3.31
N SER A 125 -13.67 5.51 -2.36
CA SER A 125 -14.33 5.65 -1.07
C SER A 125 -15.76 6.18 -1.21
N ASP A 126 -15.98 7.07 -2.16
CA ASP A 126 -17.24 7.80 -2.35
C ASP A 126 -18.21 7.10 -3.31
N ALA A 127 -17.86 5.96 -3.91
CA ALA A 127 -18.66 5.33 -4.96
C ALA A 127 -20.12 5.16 -4.54
N THR A 128 -20.35 4.60 -3.35
CA THR A 128 -21.71 4.40 -2.81
C THR A 128 -22.47 5.71 -2.58
N PHE A 129 -21.76 6.77 -2.21
CA PHE A 129 -22.34 8.08 -2.00
C PHE A 129 -22.79 8.71 -3.32
N PHE A 130 -21.95 8.62 -4.36
CA PHE A 130 -22.30 9.10 -5.69
C PHE A 130 -23.44 8.32 -6.33
N GLU A 131 -23.49 7.01 -6.14
CA GLU A 131 -24.60 6.15 -6.58
C GLU A 131 -25.92 6.58 -5.92
N TYR A 132 -25.88 6.88 -4.62
CA TYR A 132 -27.05 7.38 -3.90
C TYR A 132 -27.54 8.73 -4.47
N PHE A 133 -26.62 9.68 -4.72
CA PHE A 133 -26.99 10.98 -5.29
C PHE A 133 -27.53 10.92 -6.70
N LYS A 134 -27.23 9.87 -7.44
CA LYS A 134 -27.76 9.63 -8.78
C LYS A 134 -29.04 8.81 -8.79
N ASP A 135 -29.59 8.47 -7.62
CA ASP A 135 -30.70 7.53 -7.45
C ASP A 135 -30.44 6.12 -8.05
N GLU A 136 -29.15 5.74 -8.15
CA GLU A 136 -28.70 4.46 -8.68
C GLU A 136 -28.45 3.42 -7.57
N GLY A 137 -28.49 3.82 -6.30
CA GLY A 137 -28.18 2.96 -5.16
C GLY A 137 -28.92 3.34 -3.87
N PRO A 138 -28.91 2.45 -2.87
CA PRO A 138 -29.51 2.71 -1.58
C PRO A 138 -28.75 3.79 -0.82
N LYS A 139 -29.44 4.45 0.13
CA LYS A 139 -28.77 5.40 1.04
C LYS A 139 -27.62 4.70 1.78
N PRO A 140 -26.39 5.26 1.74
CA PRO A 140 -25.27 4.71 2.47
C PRO A 140 -25.56 4.61 3.96
N SER A 141 -25.22 3.50 4.58
CA SER A 141 -25.25 3.38 6.04
C SER A 141 -24.06 4.13 6.64
N ARG A 142 -24.19 4.58 7.90
CA ARG A 142 -23.07 5.23 8.62
C ARG A 142 -21.82 4.33 8.71
N THR A 143 -22.00 3.02 8.70
CA THR A 143 -20.92 2.05 8.75
C THR A 143 -20.23 1.82 7.38
N GLN A 144 -20.81 2.31 6.30
CA GLN A 144 -20.27 2.19 4.94
C GLN A 144 -19.58 3.48 4.48
N GLU A 145 -19.86 4.59 5.15
CA GLU A 145 -19.23 5.87 4.85
C GLU A 145 -17.76 5.85 5.28
N CYS A 146 -16.87 6.28 4.40
CA CYS A 146 -15.45 6.52 4.68
C CYS A 146 -14.65 5.31 5.19
N MET A 147 -15.01 4.09 4.85
CA MET A 147 -14.26 2.90 5.30
C MET A 147 -12.99 2.60 4.51
N ILE A 148 -12.74 3.28 3.41
CA ILE A 148 -11.49 3.20 2.65
C ILE A 148 -10.67 4.47 2.92
N LEU A 149 -10.57 4.81 4.19
CA LEU A 149 -9.88 5.96 4.74
C LEU A 149 -9.10 5.54 5.99
N SER A 150 -7.85 5.93 6.08
CA SER A 150 -6.98 5.63 7.23
C SER A 150 -5.92 6.71 7.41
N THR A 151 -5.43 6.87 8.62
CA THR A 151 -4.29 7.74 8.92
C THR A 151 -3.09 6.90 9.29
N GLY A 152 -1.96 7.13 8.64
CA GLY A 152 -0.71 6.44 8.94
C GLY A 152 0.47 7.39 9.08
N GLU A 153 1.47 6.95 9.82
CA GLU A 153 2.80 7.54 9.79
C GLU A 153 3.69 6.67 8.90
N TRP A 154 4.17 7.26 7.82
CA TRP A 154 4.96 6.57 6.81
C TRP A 154 6.40 7.02 6.88
N THR A 155 7.33 6.09 6.97
CA THR A 155 8.78 6.39 6.99
C THR A 155 9.42 5.82 5.73
N GLY A 156 10.20 6.66 5.07
CA GLY A 156 10.84 6.29 3.81
C GLY A 156 11.93 7.26 3.40
N VAL A 157 12.33 7.18 2.15
CA VAL A 157 13.32 8.05 1.53
C VAL A 157 12.59 9.04 0.62
N PRO A 158 12.83 10.35 0.73
CA PRO A 158 12.30 11.30 -0.25
C PRO A 158 12.67 10.88 -1.68
N LEU A 159 11.66 10.77 -2.55
CA LEU A 159 11.88 10.39 -3.95
C LEU A 159 12.89 11.32 -4.62
N ALA A 160 12.83 12.62 -4.27
CA ALA A 160 13.76 13.64 -4.74
C ALA A 160 15.24 13.27 -4.47
N ALA A 161 15.56 12.66 -3.32
CA ALA A 161 16.92 12.27 -3.00
C ALA A 161 17.46 11.20 -3.96
N VAL A 162 16.63 10.23 -4.30
CA VAL A 162 16.98 9.16 -5.24
C VAL A 162 17.08 9.69 -6.67
N LEU A 163 16.13 10.53 -7.09
CA LEU A 163 16.13 11.15 -8.42
C LEU A 163 17.34 12.07 -8.61
N ASN A 164 17.71 12.84 -7.59
CA ASN A 164 18.91 13.69 -7.65
C ASN A 164 20.19 12.86 -7.70
N ALA A 165 20.26 11.74 -7.00
CA ALA A 165 21.40 10.82 -7.09
C ALA A 165 21.53 10.20 -8.50
N ALA A 166 20.42 9.89 -9.16
CA ALA A 166 20.40 9.48 -10.57
C ALA A 166 20.75 10.64 -11.53
N GLY A 167 20.63 11.87 -11.07
CA GLY A 167 20.88 13.07 -11.87
C GLY A 167 19.78 13.32 -12.89
N ILE A 168 18.56 13.58 -12.40
CA ILE A 168 17.45 14.00 -13.27
C ILE A 168 17.87 15.18 -14.14
N THR A 169 17.33 15.25 -15.35
CA THR A 169 17.61 16.32 -16.30
C THR A 169 16.46 17.32 -16.37
N ASP A 170 16.69 18.48 -16.94
CA ASP A 170 15.67 19.50 -17.22
C ASP A 170 14.58 19.03 -18.19
N LYS A 171 14.83 17.91 -18.90
CA LYS A 171 13.86 17.24 -19.77
C LYS A 171 12.93 16.28 -19.03
N SER A 172 13.18 16.03 -17.75
CA SER A 172 12.36 15.13 -16.93
C SER A 172 11.07 15.86 -16.52
N LEU A 173 9.97 15.59 -17.20
CA LEU A 173 8.68 16.23 -16.96
C LEU A 173 7.81 15.42 -16.00
N TYR A 174 7.96 14.09 -16.02
CA TYR A 174 7.18 13.14 -15.24
C TYR A 174 8.05 12.01 -14.73
N VAL A 175 7.64 11.45 -13.60
CA VAL A 175 8.10 10.16 -13.10
C VAL A 175 6.97 9.15 -13.28
N ARG A 176 7.24 8.06 -13.97
CA ARG A 176 6.35 6.89 -14.02
C ARG A 176 6.82 5.90 -12.98
N ALA A 177 6.04 5.74 -11.92
CA ALA A 177 6.25 4.71 -10.91
C ALA A 177 5.53 3.44 -11.36
N VAL A 178 6.28 2.37 -11.54
CA VAL A 178 5.77 1.05 -11.94
C VAL A 178 5.91 0.11 -10.76
N GLY A 179 4.79 -0.45 -10.30
CA GLY A 179 4.75 -1.48 -9.26
C GLY A 179 5.17 -2.84 -9.80
N ASN A 180 5.33 -3.79 -8.89
CA ASN A 180 5.57 -5.18 -9.26
C ASN A 180 4.27 -5.97 -9.45
N ASP A 181 3.15 -5.33 -9.18
CA ASP A 181 1.81 -5.90 -9.34
C ASP A 181 1.47 -5.95 -10.83
N GLU A 182 1.15 -7.14 -11.31
CA GLU A 182 0.74 -7.38 -12.68
C GLU A 182 -0.60 -8.10 -12.69
N GLY A 183 -1.47 -7.72 -13.60
CA GLY A 183 -2.75 -8.40 -13.73
C GLY A 183 -3.69 -7.73 -14.70
N VAL A 184 -4.92 -8.23 -14.71
CA VAL A 184 -6.06 -7.67 -15.43
C VAL A 184 -7.11 -7.28 -14.40
N PRO A 185 -7.56 -6.01 -14.37
CA PRO A 185 -8.63 -5.61 -13.46
C PRO A 185 -9.90 -6.41 -13.70
N ALA A 186 -10.64 -6.73 -12.63
CA ALA A 186 -11.91 -7.45 -12.75
C ALA A 186 -12.95 -6.75 -13.63
N THR A 187 -12.82 -5.41 -13.78
CA THR A 187 -13.70 -4.58 -14.62
C THR A 187 -13.18 -4.38 -16.05
N ALA A 188 -12.08 -5.03 -16.42
CA ALA A 188 -11.49 -4.84 -17.74
C ALA A 188 -12.35 -5.51 -18.82
N ALA A 189 -12.27 -4.95 -20.04
CA ALA A 189 -12.92 -5.56 -21.20
C ALA A 189 -12.30 -6.92 -21.51
N GLU A 190 -13.13 -7.81 -22.07
CA GLU A 190 -12.67 -9.11 -22.54
C GLU A 190 -11.49 -8.95 -23.51
N GLY A 191 -10.48 -9.80 -23.36
CA GLY A 191 -9.27 -9.76 -24.18
C GLY A 191 -8.21 -8.75 -23.71
N THR A 192 -8.44 -8.02 -22.63
CA THR A 192 -7.42 -7.16 -22.01
C THR A 192 -6.21 -8.01 -21.56
N LYS A 193 -5.02 -7.63 -22.01
CA LYS A 193 -3.78 -8.30 -21.59
C LYS A 193 -3.35 -7.83 -20.20
N PRO A 194 -2.68 -8.67 -19.41
CA PRO A 194 -2.09 -8.25 -18.15
C PRO A 194 -1.12 -7.07 -18.34
N PHE A 195 -1.08 -6.18 -17.37
CA PHE A 195 -0.17 -5.04 -17.33
C PHE A 195 0.26 -4.74 -15.89
N TYR A 196 1.41 -4.07 -15.73
CA TYR A 196 1.88 -3.63 -14.42
C TYR A 196 1.08 -2.42 -13.93
N TYR A 197 0.80 -2.40 -12.62
CA TYR A 197 0.22 -1.21 -12.02
C TYR A 197 1.22 -0.06 -12.09
N ASP A 198 0.81 1.06 -12.66
CA ASP A 198 1.65 2.25 -12.73
C ASP A 198 0.89 3.55 -12.45
N LYS A 199 1.65 4.55 -12.03
CA LYS A 199 1.16 5.92 -11.86
C LYS A 199 2.21 6.93 -12.33
N GLY A 200 1.72 7.94 -13.04
CA GLY A 200 2.51 9.10 -13.42
C GLY A 200 2.44 10.21 -12.37
N LEU A 201 3.58 10.76 -11.99
CA LEU A 201 3.68 11.94 -11.15
C LEU A 201 4.32 13.08 -11.93
N PRO A 202 3.75 14.29 -11.97
CA PRO A 202 4.44 15.47 -12.45
C PRO A 202 5.75 15.65 -11.67
N ILE A 203 6.81 16.14 -12.34
CA ILE A 203 8.13 16.23 -11.72
C ILE A 203 8.12 17.08 -10.45
N GLN A 204 7.32 18.16 -10.40
CA GLN A 204 7.18 18.99 -9.20
C GLN A 204 6.64 18.21 -8.01
N LYS A 205 5.68 17.28 -8.24
CA LYS A 205 5.15 16.39 -7.21
C LYS A 205 6.18 15.34 -6.81
N ALA A 206 6.88 14.76 -7.77
CA ALA A 206 7.93 13.78 -7.51
C ALA A 206 9.09 14.36 -6.67
N LEU A 207 9.39 15.64 -6.85
CA LEU A 207 10.43 16.36 -6.09
C LEU A 207 9.95 16.96 -4.77
N HIS A 208 8.65 16.88 -4.46
CA HIS A 208 8.13 17.36 -3.19
C HIS A 208 8.72 16.55 -2.03
N PRO A 209 9.16 17.20 -0.94
CA PRO A 209 9.83 16.49 0.16
C PRO A 209 8.97 15.41 0.84
N ASP A 210 7.65 15.52 0.77
CA ASP A 210 6.72 14.56 1.34
C ASP A 210 6.33 13.43 0.36
N THR A 211 6.86 13.45 -0.87
CA THR A 211 6.77 12.31 -1.77
C THR A 211 7.92 11.36 -1.45
N ILE A 212 7.59 10.25 -0.79
CA ILE A 212 8.58 9.34 -0.24
C ILE A 212 8.43 7.91 -0.81
N LEU A 213 9.54 7.23 -0.91
CA LEU A 213 9.62 5.79 -1.08
C LEU A 213 9.54 5.16 0.31
N ALA A 214 8.32 4.93 0.78
CA ALA A 214 8.06 4.43 2.12
C ALA A 214 8.46 2.96 2.23
N TYR A 215 9.14 2.61 3.31
CA TYR A 215 9.51 1.23 3.67
C TYR A 215 8.99 0.83 5.06
N ALA A 216 8.39 1.77 5.79
CA ALA A 216 7.79 1.49 7.09
C ALA A 216 6.49 2.28 7.28
N GLN A 217 5.59 1.72 8.07
CA GLN A 217 4.32 2.29 8.48
C GLN A 217 4.17 2.14 9.99
N ASN A 218 3.79 3.21 10.69
CA ASN A 218 3.53 3.21 12.13
C ASN A 218 4.70 2.61 12.96
N GLY A 219 5.94 2.87 12.53
CA GLY A 219 7.15 2.42 13.22
C GLY A 219 7.59 0.98 12.92
N ALA A 220 6.89 0.24 12.07
CA ALA A 220 7.26 -1.11 11.63
C ALA A 220 7.53 -1.15 10.12
N LEU A 221 8.27 -2.15 9.63
CA LEU A 221 8.42 -2.37 8.19
C LEU A 221 7.06 -2.61 7.55
N LEU A 222 6.92 -2.20 6.29
CA LEU A 222 5.68 -2.40 5.54
C LEU A 222 5.31 -3.87 5.48
N GLU A 223 4.04 -4.13 5.74
CA GLU A 223 3.43 -5.42 5.48
C GLU A 223 3.17 -5.62 3.99
N HIS A 224 3.05 -6.87 3.59
CA HIS A 224 2.87 -7.24 2.18
C HIS A 224 1.69 -6.52 1.53
N LEU A 225 0.53 -6.54 2.17
CA LEU A 225 -0.68 -5.87 1.66
C LEU A 225 -0.62 -4.34 1.67
N HIS A 226 0.33 -3.76 2.39
CA HIS A 226 0.56 -2.32 2.42
C HIS A 226 1.70 -1.87 1.50
N GLY A 227 2.18 -2.76 0.62
CA GLY A 227 3.15 -2.44 -0.42
C GLY A 227 4.61 -2.70 -0.07
N ALA A 228 4.88 -3.74 0.76
CA ALA A 228 6.27 -4.16 1.01
C ALA A 228 6.96 -4.61 -0.30
N ARG A 229 8.26 -4.35 -0.44
CA ARG A 229 9.23 -3.74 0.51
C ARG A 229 9.16 -2.23 0.52
N VAL A 230 8.75 -1.61 -0.59
CA VAL A 230 8.75 -0.16 -0.77
C VAL A 230 7.50 0.27 -1.51
N ARG A 231 6.89 1.30 -1.04
CA ARG A 231 5.70 1.94 -1.59
C ARG A 231 5.96 3.42 -1.87
N LEU A 232 5.44 3.93 -2.97
CA LEU A 232 5.41 5.35 -3.30
C LEU A 232 4.09 5.96 -2.82
#